data_010ca176f87327aed1301fd348a5175b
#
_entry.id   010ca176f87327aed1301fd348a5175b
#
_cell.length_a   1.000
_cell.length_b   1.000
_cell.length_c   1.000
_cell.angle_alpha   90.00
_cell.angle_beta   90.00
_cell.angle_gamma   90.00
#
_symmetry.space_group_name_H-M   'P 1'
#
loop_
_entity.id
_entity.type
_entity.pdbx_description
1 polymer ?
#
loop_
_entity_poly.entity_id
_entity_poly.type
_entity_poly.pdbx_seq_one_letter_code
_entity_poly.pdbx_strand_id
1 'polypeptide(L)'
;RNETRKKVMEAIEELGYHPNYFAQGLRRQRTKTIGVITEDLAQFTTPEIVEGIMKYCEEKKYRVLLQNLRLYSRWQDKWYNDETLIHSVLDPAMKELVSIKADGLIYIAGHEREIHLFEEKTDMPLVLAYCCSDESMTSVEIDDEEGGYQMVSYILAQGYRKLGVISGRADNIHAKRRLLGCQRALFEAGIPYNPSWVLDANWEPEKAYTMTAKLVNAGVDAIFCMSDWMAGGVYNCIHDMGLEVGKDI
;
A
#
# COMPACT_ATOMS: atom_id res chain seq x y z
N ARG A 1 26.43 -22.02 39.03
CA ARG A 1 25.65 -21.23 38.01
C ARG A 1 24.57 -22.04 37.32
N ASN A 2 24.84 -23.28 36.85
CA ASN A 2 23.84 -24.12 36.17
C ASN A 2 22.77 -24.69 37.10
N GLU A 3 23.16 -25.08 38.31
CA GLU A 3 22.26 -25.64 39.31
C GLU A 3 21.27 -24.61 39.85
N THR A 4 21.73 -23.38 40.10
CA THR A 4 20.89 -22.27 40.54
C THR A 4 19.87 -21.91 39.44
N ARG A 5 20.29 -21.92 38.16
CA ARG A 5 19.40 -21.69 37.03
C ARG A 5 18.30 -22.77 36.93
N LYS A 6 18.67 -24.03 37.16
CA LYS A 6 17.71 -25.17 37.11
C LYS A 6 16.66 -25.02 38.21
N LYS A 7 17.08 -24.75 39.46
CA LYS A 7 16.15 -24.53 40.58
C LYS A 7 15.21 -23.34 40.37
N VAL A 8 15.71 -22.26 39.75
CA VAL A 8 14.86 -21.09 39.40
C VAL A 8 13.86 -21.45 38.32
N MET A 9 14.24 -22.23 37.29
CA MET A 9 13.31 -22.64 36.23
C MET A 9 12.25 -23.60 36.74
N GLU A 10 12.62 -24.55 37.63
CA GLU A 10 11.68 -25.45 38.28
C GLU A 10 10.66 -24.66 39.15
N ALA A 11 11.12 -23.67 39.93
CA ALA A 11 10.23 -22.82 40.71
C ALA A 11 9.32 -21.95 39.86
N ILE A 12 9.78 -21.46 38.69
CA ILE A 12 8.96 -20.70 37.71
C ILE A 12 7.84 -21.60 37.21
N GLU A 13 8.14 -22.84 36.84
CA GLU A 13 7.16 -23.81 36.35
C GLU A 13 6.14 -24.18 37.45
N GLU A 14 6.62 -24.46 38.64
CA GLU A 14 5.78 -24.88 39.79
C GLU A 14 4.83 -23.76 40.25
N LEU A 15 5.27 -22.49 40.20
CA LEU A 15 4.50 -21.33 40.58
C LEU A 15 3.62 -20.76 39.45
N GLY A 16 3.71 -21.28 38.22
CA GLY A 16 3.05 -20.72 37.04
C GLY A 16 3.48 -19.26 36.78
N TYR A 17 4.71 -18.90 37.18
CA TYR A 17 5.16 -17.52 37.06
C TYR A 17 5.46 -17.19 35.59
N HIS A 18 4.69 -16.28 35.03
CA HIS A 18 4.96 -15.70 33.72
C HIS A 18 5.74 -14.39 33.87
N PRO A 19 7.01 -14.36 33.44
CA PRO A 19 7.80 -13.13 33.51
C PRO A 19 7.10 -11.98 32.76
N ASN A 20 6.95 -10.82 33.38
CA ASN A 20 6.46 -9.64 32.72
C ASN A 20 7.50 -9.16 31.69
N TYR A 21 7.18 -9.34 30.40
CA TYR A 21 8.06 -8.98 29.30
C TYR A 21 8.39 -7.48 29.27
N PHE A 22 7.44 -6.64 29.66
CA PHE A 22 7.67 -5.19 29.72
C PHE A 22 8.72 -4.84 30.80
N ALA A 23 8.66 -5.51 31.97
CA ALA A 23 9.66 -5.34 33.01
C ALA A 23 11.06 -5.84 32.59
N GLN A 24 11.13 -6.90 31.77
CA GLN A 24 12.40 -7.38 31.21
C GLN A 24 12.92 -6.44 30.10
N GLY A 25 12.05 -5.88 29.27
CA GLY A 25 12.38 -4.91 28.22
C GLY A 25 12.99 -3.62 28.80
N LEU A 26 12.42 -3.12 29.89
CA LEU A 26 12.95 -1.95 30.62
C LEU A 26 14.39 -2.16 31.07
N ARG A 27 14.73 -3.37 31.53
CA ARG A 27 16.09 -3.71 31.97
C ARG A 27 17.07 -3.85 30.81
N ARG A 28 16.60 -4.24 29.61
CA ARG A 28 17.43 -4.49 28.42
C ARG A 28 17.50 -3.30 27.48
N GLN A 29 16.77 -2.23 27.74
CA GLN A 29 16.55 -1.09 26.83
C GLN A 29 16.03 -1.46 25.43
N ARG A 30 15.50 -2.68 25.28
CA ARG A 30 14.86 -3.18 24.05
C ARG A 30 13.71 -4.09 24.41
N THR A 31 12.55 -3.83 23.84
CA THR A 31 11.33 -4.60 24.10
C THR A 31 11.08 -5.71 23.07
N LYS A 32 11.84 -5.70 21.96
CA LYS A 32 11.55 -6.54 20.77
C LYS A 32 10.10 -6.42 20.32
N THR A 33 9.60 -5.21 20.32
CA THR A 33 8.23 -4.91 19.88
C THR A 33 8.29 -3.86 18.80
N ILE A 34 7.66 -4.12 17.67
CA ILE A 34 7.42 -3.16 16.59
C ILE A 34 5.98 -2.69 16.71
N GLY A 35 5.80 -1.38 16.77
CA GLY A 35 4.49 -0.76 16.61
C GLY A 35 4.12 -0.70 15.13
N VAL A 36 2.90 -1.09 14.81
CA VAL A 36 2.35 -0.92 13.46
C VAL A 36 1.06 -0.12 13.59
N ILE A 37 1.00 1.02 12.92
CA ILE A 37 -0.20 1.84 12.84
C ILE A 37 -0.71 1.76 11.41
N THR A 38 -1.98 1.44 11.23
CA THR A 38 -2.64 1.45 9.93
C THR A 38 -3.85 2.36 9.95
N GLU A 39 -4.08 3.07 8.87
CA GLU A 39 -5.25 3.93 8.68
C GLU A 39 -6.54 3.13 8.68
N ASP A 40 -6.56 2.04 7.90
CA ASP A 40 -7.66 1.08 7.84
C ASP A 40 -7.15 -0.32 7.49
N LEU A 41 -7.31 -1.26 8.43
CA LEU A 41 -6.80 -2.62 8.26
C LEU A 41 -7.47 -3.37 7.11
N ALA A 42 -8.72 -3.08 6.79
CA ALA A 42 -9.51 -3.81 5.81
C ALA A 42 -9.45 -3.21 4.39
N GLN A 43 -8.58 -2.21 4.15
CA GLN A 43 -8.47 -1.57 2.84
C GLN A 43 -7.41 -2.23 1.96
N PHE A 44 -7.78 -2.53 0.73
CA PHE A 44 -6.95 -2.96 -0.42
C PHE A 44 -5.67 -3.73 -0.04
N THR A 45 -4.52 -3.09 -0.14
CA THR A 45 -3.19 -3.68 0.08
C THR A 45 -2.79 -3.79 1.55
N THR A 46 -3.47 -3.09 2.46
CA THR A 46 -3.10 -3.04 3.89
C THR A 46 -3.02 -4.43 4.54
N PRO A 47 -3.97 -5.37 4.32
CA PRO A 47 -3.89 -6.70 4.94
C PRO A 47 -2.61 -7.46 4.55
N GLU A 48 -2.22 -7.39 3.29
CA GLU A 48 -1.02 -8.09 2.78
C GLU A 48 0.27 -7.45 3.30
N ILE A 49 0.31 -6.12 3.40
CA ILE A 49 1.44 -5.40 4.00
C ILE A 49 1.59 -5.79 5.47
N VAL A 50 0.49 -5.81 6.24
CA VAL A 50 0.49 -6.21 7.66
C VAL A 50 0.95 -7.66 7.81
N GLU A 51 0.44 -8.58 6.99
CA GLU A 51 0.84 -9.99 7.01
C GLU A 51 2.34 -10.15 6.72
N GLY A 52 2.86 -9.44 5.72
CA GLY A 52 4.29 -9.44 5.40
C GLY A 52 5.15 -8.94 6.56
N ILE A 53 4.73 -7.87 7.24
CA ILE A 53 5.40 -7.33 8.44
C ILE A 53 5.36 -8.35 9.57
N MET A 54 4.20 -8.95 9.86
CA MET A 54 4.03 -9.93 10.93
C MET A 54 4.92 -11.14 10.71
N LYS A 55 4.93 -11.71 9.50
CA LYS A 55 5.79 -12.84 9.11
C LYS A 55 7.26 -12.52 9.35
N TYR A 56 7.75 -11.38 8.87
CA TYR A 56 9.14 -11.00 9.05
C TYR A 56 9.49 -10.77 10.54
N CYS A 57 8.60 -10.13 11.29
CA CYS A 57 8.76 -9.92 12.73
C CYS A 57 8.83 -11.25 13.48
N GLU A 58 8.00 -12.23 13.14
CA GLU A 58 8.03 -13.58 13.73
C GLU A 58 9.38 -14.27 13.46
N GLU A 59 9.87 -14.27 12.23
CA GLU A 59 11.19 -14.81 11.87
C GLU A 59 12.33 -14.18 12.67
N LYS A 60 12.25 -12.87 12.93
CA LYS A 60 13.24 -12.11 13.71
C LYS A 60 12.98 -12.11 15.22
N LYS A 61 11.93 -12.80 15.69
CA LYS A 61 11.49 -12.87 17.08
C LYS A 61 11.16 -11.50 17.67
N TYR A 62 10.56 -10.64 16.86
CA TYR A 62 9.88 -9.42 17.28
C TYR A 62 8.38 -9.69 17.44
N ARG A 63 7.78 -8.96 18.36
CA ARG A 63 6.31 -8.89 18.49
C ARG A 63 5.80 -7.70 17.71
N VAL A 64 4.61 -7.83 17.17
CA VAL A 64 3.89 -6.73 16.53
C VAL A 64 2.77 -6.28 17.45
N LEU A 65 2.69 -4.97 17.67
CA LEU A 65 1.55 -4.32 18.28
C LEU A 65 0.86 -3.48 17.20
N LEU A 66 -0.30 -3.93 16.76
CA LEU A 66 -1.07 -3.31 15.69
C LEU A 66 -2.13 -2.35 16.25
N GLN A 67 -2.10 -1.11 15.78
CA GLN A 67 -3.10 -0.07 16.03
C GLN A 67 -3.82 0.24 14.71
N ASN A 68 -5.13 -0.02 14.67
CA ASN A 68 -5.95 0.32 13.52
C ASN A 68 -6.74 1.61 13.82
N LEU A 69 -6.43 2.70 13.12
CA LEU A 69 -7.07 4.00 13.33
C LEU A 69 -8.52 4.02 12.85
N ARG A 70 -8.88 3.17 11.88
CA ARG A 70 -10.23 3.03 11.33
C ARG A 70 -10.76 4.36 10.76
N LEU A 71 -9.94 5.08 10.01
CA LEU A 71 -10.24 6.43 9.54
C LEU A 71 -11.48 6.46 8.66
N TYR A 72 -11.57 5.51 7.71
CA TYR A 72 -12.72 5.40 6.82
C TYR A 72 -14.00 5.04 7.58
N SER A 73 -13.93 4.08 8.52
CA SER A 73 -15.08 3.70 9.34
C SER A 73 -15.61 4.85 10.20
N ARG A 74 -14.73 5.78 10.61
CA ARG A 74 -15.10 6.92 11.44
C ARG A 74 -15.69 8.07 10.64
N TRP A 75 -15.07 8.40 9.50
CA TRP A 75 -15.31 9.66 8.81
C TRP A 75 -15.54 9.52 7.30
N GLN A 76 -15.54 8.30 6.76
CA GLN A 76 -15.55 8.04 5.33
C GLN A 76 -14.41 8.83 4.64
N ASP A 77 -14.65 9.53 3.55
CA ASP A 77 -13.60 10.26 2.83
C ASP A 77 -13.22 11.63 3.46
N LYS A 78 -13.90 12.06 4.53
CA LYS A 78 -13.71 13.40 5.12
C LYS A 78 -12.32 13.57 5.75
N TRP A 79 -11.69 12.50 6.20
CA TRP A 79 -10.37 12.54 6.83
C TRP A 79 -9.23 12.76 5.84
N TYR A 80 -9.43 12.46 4.55
CA TYR A 80 -8.36 12.35 3.55
C TYR A 80 -7.52 13.63 3.40
N ASN A 81 -8.15 14.81 3.56
CA ASN A 81 -7.48 16.11 3.52
C ASN A 81 -7.60 16.88 4.86
N ASP A 82 -7.84 16.19 5.96
CA ASP A 82 -8.01 16.79 7.28
C ASP A 82 -7.07 16.14 8.29
N GLU A 83 -5.86 16.67 8.38
CA GLU A 83 -4.84 16.17 9.31
C GLU A 83 -5.28 16.27 10.77
N THR A 84 -6.14 17.24 11.11
CA THR A 84 -6.67 17.38 12.48
C THR A 84 -7.47 16.15 12.89
N LEU A 85 -8.28 15.61 11.99
CA LEU A 85 -9.01 14.35 12.23
C LEU A 85 -8.05 13.18 12.41
N ILE A 86 -7.01 13.10 11.57
CA ILE A 86 -6.02 12.03 11.66
C ILE A 86 -5.28 12.12 13.00
N HIS A 87 -4.76 13.29 13.37
CA HIS A 87 -4.03 13.51 14.63
C HIS A 87 -4.88 13.20 15.86
N SER A 88 -6.21 13.41 15.80
CA SER A 88 -7.10 13.11 16.93
C SER A 88 -7.05 11.64 17.38
N VAL A 89 -6.69 10.71 16.48
CA VAL A 89 -6.56 9.26 16.75
C VAL A 89 -5.12 8.75 16.63
N LEU A 90 -4.29 9.38 15.79
CA LEU A 90 -2.90 9.03 15.62
C LEU A 90 -2.08 9.34 16.87
N ASP A 91 -2.22 10.55 17.44
CA ASP A 91 -1.44 10.96 18.61
C ASP A 91 -1.66 10.06 19.83
N PRO A 92 -2.89 9.65 20.20
CA PRO A 92 -3.09 8.66 21.24
C PRO A 92 -2.41 7.31 20.95
N ALA A 93 -2.52 6.82 19.71
CA ALA A 93 -1.90 5.57 19.29
C ALA A 93 -0.36 5.65 19.38
N MET A 94 0.22 6.76 18.93
CA MET A 94 1.66 7.04 19.06
C MET A 94 2.10 7.07 20.52
N LYS A 95 1.38 7.79 21.38
CA LYS A 95 1.68 7.87 22.81
C LYS A 95 1.66 6.49 23.48
N GLU A 96 0.72 5.63 23.09
CA GLU A 96 0.66 4.25 23.60
C GLU A 96 1.92 3.48 23.22
N LEU A 97 2.31 3.49 21.93
CA LEU A 97 3.50 2.79 21.43
C LEU A 97 4.80 3.31 22.05
N VAL A 98 4.91 4.61 22.25
CA VAL A 98 6.04 5.23 22.98
C VAL A 98 6.04 4.78 24.45
N SER A 99 4.89 4.73 25.11
CA SER A 99 4.77 4.35 26.52
C SER A 99 5.23 2.93 26.79
N ILE A 100 5.00 2.01 25.88
CA ILE A 100 5.45 0.62 25.96
C ILE A 100 6.90 0.44 25.47
N LYS A 101 7.57 1.52 25.06
CA LYS A 101 8.92 1.52 24.50
C LYS A 101 9.08 0.56 23.32
N ALA A 102 8.20 0.66 22.33
CA ALA A 102 8.40 -0.04 21.07
C ALA A 102 9.79 0.29 20.49
N ASP A 103 10.45 -0.69 19.89
CA ASP A 103 11.80 -0.53 19.34
C ASP A 103 11.79 0.23 18.00
N GLY A 104 10.64 0.30 17.36
CA GLY A 104 10.40 1.03 16.12
C GLY A 104 8.93 1.06 15.76
N LEU A 105 8.59 1.90 14.80
CA LEU A 105 7.24 2.12 14.30
C LEU A 105 7.18 1.95 12.78
N ILE A 106 6.12 1.34 12.31
CA ILE A 106 5.75 1.32 10.89
C ILE A 106 4.36 1.95 10.78
N TYR A 107 4.25 2.98 9.96
CA TYR A 107 2.97 3.59 9.61
C TYR A 107 2.56 3.13 8.21
N ILE A 108 1.35 2.62 8.07
CA ILE A 108 0.81 2.11 6.81
C ILE A 108 -0.38 2.99 6.41
N ALA A 109 -0.24 3.68 5.28
CA ALA A 109 -1.33 4.42 4.71
C ALA A 109 -2.33 3.51 3.98
N GLY A 110 -3.59 3.88 3.96
CA GLY A 110 -4.64 3.19 3.19
C GLY A 110 -4.56 3.48 1.69
N HIS A 111 -3.98 4.65 1.33
CA HIS A 111 -3.74 5.07 -0.04
C HIS A 111 -2.37 5.71 -0.14
N GLU A 112 -1.63 5.42 -1.21
CA GLU A 112 -0.34 6.06 -1.43
C GLU A 112 -0.53 7.56 -1.67
N ARG A 113 0.11 8.34 -0.82
CA ARG A 113 0.15 9.80 -0.88
C ARG A 113 1.34 10.34 -0.11
N GLU A 114 1.65 11.59 -0.36
CA GLU A 114 2.53 12.35 0.50
C GLU A 114 1.80 12.72 1.80
N ILE A 115 2.48 12.55 2.93
CA ILE A 115 1.93 12.83 4.25
C ILE A 115 2.88 13.73 5.05
N HIS A 116 2.31 14.60 5.90
CA HIS A 116 3.06 15.51 6.77
C HIS A 116 2.76 15.28 8.26
N LEU A 117 2.36 14.05 8.60
CA LEU A 117 1.87 13.69 9.93
C LEU A 117 2.97 13.56 11.00
N PHE A 118 4.24 13.59 10.63
CA PHE A 118 5.37 13.28 11.51
C PHE A 118 6.44 14.38 11.48
N GLU A 119 6.03 15.65 11.51
CA GLU A 119 6.94 16.80 11.48
C GLU A 119 7.86 16.87 12.71
N GLU A 120 7.43 16.37 13.86
CA GLU A 120 8.25 16.27 15.05
C GLU A 120 9.07 14.97 15.03
N LYS A 121 10.40 15.09 15.08
CA LYS A 121 11.30 13.93 15.17
C LYS A 121 10.97 13.12 16.41
N THR A 122 10.50 11.91 16.20
CA THR A 122 10.40 10.93 17.27
C THR A 122 11.79 10.32 17.50
N ASP A 123 12.16 10.09 18.76
CA ASP A 123 13.39 9.34 19.10
C ASP A 123 13.30 7.86 18.66
N MET A 124 12.13 7.42 18.25
CA MET A 124 11.84 6.06 17.81
C MET A 124 11.97 5.96 16.28
N PRO A 125 12.74 4.97 15.78
CA PRO A 125 12.81 4.73 14.34
C PRO A 125 11.42 4.56 13.71
N LEU A 126 11.14 5.31 12.64
CA LEU A 126 9.87 5.31 11.91
C LEU A 126 10.13 4.94 10.45
N VAL A 127 9.31 4.04 9.94
CA VAL A 127 9.24 3.70 8.51
C VAL A 127 7.82 3.92 8.02
N LEU A 128 7.70 4.59 6.88
CA LEU A 128 6.44 4.78 6.17
C LEU A 128 6.25 3.64 5.17
N ALA A 129 5.07 3.07 5.11
CA ALA A 129 4.70 2.05 4.14
C ALA A 129 3.48 2.49 3.36
N TYR A 130 3.55 2.39 2.04
CA TYR A 130 2.51 2.81 1.12
C TYR A 130 2.17 4.31 1.24
N CYS A 131 3.16 5.11 1.59
CA CYS A 131 3.14 6.57 1.58
C CYS A 131 4.57 7.09 1.65
N CYS A 132 4.74 8.36 1.29
CA CYS A 132 6.01 9.08 1.38
C CYS A 132 5.84 10.39 2.16
N SER A 133 6.96 11.02 2.46
CA SER A 133 7.04 12.37 2.99
C SER A 133 8.07 13.14 2.17
N ASP A 134 7.94 14.45 2.07
CA ASP A 134 8.93 15.36 1.48
C ASP A 134 10.25 15.43 2.26
N GLU A 135 10.23 14.90 3.48
CA GLU A 135 11.39 14.88 4.36
C GLU A 135 12.20 13.58 4.25
N SER A 136 13.36 13.56 4.92
CA SER A 136 14.31 12.45 4.96
C SER A 136 13.79 11.21 5.72
N MET A 137 12.51 10.90 5.64
CA MET A 137 11.93 9.71 6.24
C MET A 137 12.11 8.48 5.36
N THR A 138 12.38 7.34 5.98
CA THR A 138 12.43 6.08 5.26
C THR A 138 11.02 5.67 4.83
N SER A 139 10.79 5.53 3.53
CA SER A 139 9.54 5.04 2.96
C SER A 139 9.73 3.77 2.15
N VAL A 140 8.67 2.97 2.06
CA VAL A 140 8.54 1.81 1.19
C VAL A 140 7.30 2.02 0.35
N GLU A 141 7.50 2.21 -0.94
CA GLU A 141 6.48 2.56 -1.92
C GLU A 141 6.43 1.52 -3.05
N ILE A 142 5.37 1.57 -3.86
CA ILE A 142 5.29 0.79 -5.10
C ILE A 142 6.00 1.58 -6.21
N ASP A 143 6.80 0.90 -7.02
CA ASP A 143 7.37 1.50 -8.23
C ASP A 143 6.34 1.48 -9.37
N ASP A 144 5.37 2.36 -9.27
CA ASP A 144 4.27 2.49 -10.23
C ASP A 144 4.75 2.90 -11.62
N GLU A 145 5.79 3.71 -11.71
CA GLU A 145 6.34 4.12 -13.00
C GLU A 145 6.96 2.93 -13.72
N GLU A 146 7.79 2.18 -13.02
CA GLU A 146 8.40 0.99 -13.59
C GLU A 146 7.35 -0.09 -13.91
N GLY A 147 6.33 -0.27 -13.03
CA GLY A 147 5.20 -1.17 -13.29
C GLY A 147 4.43 -0.80 -14.57
N GLY A 148 4.12 0.47 -14.75
CA GLY A 148 3.48 0.99 -15.97
C GLY A 148 4.35 0.80 -17.21
N TYR A 149 5.64 1.08 -17.09
CA TYR A 149 6.61 0.88 -18.16
C TYR A 149 6.72 -0.58 -18.59
N GLN A 150 6.89 -1.49 -17.65
CA GLN A 150 7.03 -2.93 -17.94
C GLN A 150 5.79 -3.49 -18.61
N MET A 151 4.59 -3.16 -18.10
CA MET A 151 3.34 -3.64 -18.67
C MET A 151 3.16 -3.15 -20.12
N VAL A 152 3.35 -1.86 -20.36
CA VAL A 152 3.21 -1.31 -21.71
C VAL A 152 4.28 -1.84 -22.66
N SER A 153 5.52 -1.96 -22.20
CA SER A 153 6.61 -2.58 -22.98
C SER A 153 6.26 -4.02 -23.37
N TYR A 154 5.65 -4.78 -22.46
CA TYR A 154 5.16 -6.13 -22.75
C TYR A 154 4.07 -6.13 -23.84
N ILE A 155 3.06 -5.25 -23.72
CA ILE A 155 2.00 -5.11 -24.73
C ILE A 155 2.59 -4.78 -26.11
N LEU A 156 3.53 -3.85 -26.16
CA LEU A 156 4.20 -3.46 -27.41
C LEU A 156 5.04 -4.59 -28.01
N ALA A 157 5.68 -5.40 -27.17
CA ALA A 157 6.45 -6.58 -27.59
C ALA A 157 5.56 -7.66 -28.22
N GLN A 158 4.26 -7.73 -27.84
CA GLN A 158 3.28 -8.62 -28.47
C GLN A 158 2.81 -8.12 -29.85
N GLY A 159 3.22 -6.92 -30.27
CA GLY A 159 2.92 -6.38 -31.60
C GLY A 159 1.79 -5.36 -31.63
N TYR A 160 1.13 -5.08 -30.52
CA TYR A 160 0.10 -4.03 -30.43
C TYR A 160 0.69 -2.63 -30.59
N ARG A 161 -0.06 -1.70 -31.17
CA ARG A 161 0.44 -0.35 -31.49
C ARG A 161 -0.56 0.78 -31.19
N LYS A 162 -1.81 0.47 -30.99
CA LYS A 162 -2.89 1.43 -30.72
C LYS A 162 -3.40 1.23 -29.29
N LEU A 163 -2.60 1.70 -28.34
CA LEU A 163 -2.83 1.46 -26.92
C LEU A 163 -3.85 2.43 -26.33
N GLY A 164 -4.98 1.89 -25.86
CA GLY A 164 -5.90 2.58 -24.96
C GLY A 164 -5.46 2.43 -23.51
N VAL A 165 -5.73 3.43 -22.68
CA VAL A 165 -5.42 3.40 -21.23
C VAL A 165 -6.68 3.71 -20.44
N ILE A 166 -7.03 2.84 -19.51
CA ILE A 166 -8.07 3.10 -18.51
C ILE A 166 -7.37 3.38 -17.19
N SER A 167 -7.40 4.65 -16.78
CA SER A 167 -6.67 5.15 -15.62
C SER A 167 -7.58 5.31 -14.42
N GLY A 168 -6.95 5.40 -13.23
CA GLY A 168 -7.58 5.97 -12.05
C GLY A 168 -7.65 7.49 -12.13
N ARG A 169 -8.07 8.12 -11.02
CA ARG A 169 -8.19 9.58 -10.91
C ARG A 169 -6.90 10.29 -11.30
N ALA A 170 -7.03 11.34 -12.09
CA ALA A 170 -5.88 12.09 -12.60
C ALA A 170 -5.06 12.82 -11.51
N ASP A 171 -5.64 13.08 -10.35
CA ASP A 171 -4.95 13.66 -9.18
C ASP A 171 -4.23 12.61 -8.30
N ASN A 172 -4.51 11.32 -8.50
CA ASN A 172 -3.92 10.23 -7.74
C ASN A 172 -2.47 9.94 -8.18
N ILE A 173 -1.58 9.69 -7.22
CA ILE A 173 -0.15 9.49 -7.47
C ILE A 173 0.13 8.21 -8.28
N HIS A 174 -0.60 7.11 -8.00
CA HIS A 174 -0.48 5.86 -8.75
C HIS A 174 -0.82 6.06 -10.23
N ALA A 175 -1.96 6.74 -10.51
CA ALA A 175 -2.37 6.99 -11.88
C ALA A 175 -1.35 7.84 -12.64
N LYS A 176 -0.79 8.87 -11.99
CA LYS A 176 0.27 9.72 -12.57
C LYS A 176 1.54 8.93 -12.88
N ARG A 177 2.05 8.18 -11.89
CA ARG A 177 3.30 7.41 -12.04
C ARG A 177 3.15 6.29 -13.09
N ARG A 178 2.05 5.51 -13.05
CA ARG A 178 1.75 4.48 -14.07
C ARG A 178 1.65 5.08 -15.46
N LEU A 179 1.04 6.26 -15.59
CA LEU A 179 0.94 6.95 -16.87
C LEU A 179 2.31 7.43 -17.37
N LEU A 180 3.19 7.91 -16.49
CA LEU A 180 4.56 8.26 -16.85
C LEU A 180 5.32 7.06 -17.40
N GLY A 181 5.23 5.90 -16.74
CA GLY A 181 5.81 4.65 -17.22
C GLY A 181 5.26 4.24 -18.59
N CYS A 182 3.94 4.36 -18.79
CA CYS A 182 3.30 4.13 -20.08
C CYS A 182 3.87 5.05 -21.17
N GLN A 183 3.96 6.35 -20.90
CA GLN A 183 4.49 7.33 -21.84
C GLN A 183 5.97 7.06 -22.19
N ARG A 184 6.79 6.68 -21.20
CA ARG A 184 8.18 6.29 -21.40
C ARG A 184 8.29 5.08 -22.35
N ALA A 185 7.50 4.04 -22.14
CA ALA A 185 7.51 2.86 -22.99
C ALA A 185 7.09 3.16 -24.44
N LEU A 186 6.06 3.97 -24.63
CA LEU A 186 5.62 4.40 -25.96
C LEU A 186 6.69 5.23 -26.67
N PHE A 187 7.32 6.16 -25.95
CA PHE A 187 8.38 7.01 -26.48
C PHE A 187 9.59 6.19 -26.94
N GLU A 188 10.07 5.27 -26.12
CA GLU A 188 11.20 4.39 -26.46
C GLU A 188 10.90 3.47 -27.65
N ALA A 189 9.64 3.07 -27.81
CA ALA A 189 9.19 2.28 -28.95
C ALA A 189 8.92 3.11 -30.23
N GLY A 190 9.04 4.44 -30.16
CA GLY A 190 8.72 5.34 -31.28
C GLY A 190 7.25 5.42 -31.64
N ILE A 191 6.34 5.10 -30.68
CA ILE A 191 4.91 5.12 -30.86
C ILE A 191 4.34 6.42 -30.30
N PRO A 192 3.58 7.20 -31.09
CA PRO A 192 3.00 8.45 -30.63
C PRO A 192 2.02 8.23 -29.46
N TYR A 193 2.20 8.97 -28.38
CA TYR A 193 1.23 9.03 -27.30
C TYR A 193 -0.04 9.79 -27.74
N ASN A 194 -1.21 9.17 -27.53
CA ASN A 194 -2.49 9.79 -27.83
C ASN A 194 -3.27 10.08 -26.54
N PRO A 195 -3.32 11.32 -26.06
CA PRO A 195 -4.02 11.65 -24.84
C PRO A 195 -5.55 11.40 -24.90
N SER A 196 -6.17 11.34 -26.10
CA SER A 196 -7.59 11.05 -26.24
C SER A 196 -7.93 9.56 -25.98
N TRP A 197 -6.92 8.70 -25.90
CA TRP A 197 -7.06 7.28 -25.56
C TRP A 197 -6.75 6.99 -24.08
N VAL A 198 -6.54 8.02 -23.27
CA VAL A 198 -6.38 7.89 -21.82
C VAL A 198 -7.66 8.36 -21.16
N LEU A 199 -8.41 7.41 -20.59
CA LEU A 199 -9.74 7.67 -20.02
C LEU A 199 -9.75 7.38 -18.52
N ASP A 200 -10.19 8.37 -17.75
CA ASP A 200 -10.31 8.28 -16.29
C ASP A 200 -11.57 7.53 -15.90
N ALA A 201 -11.40 6.37 -15.27
CA ALA A 201 -12.46 5.55 -14.72
C ALA A 201 -12.61 5.67 -13.19
N ASN A 202 -11.84 6.57 -12.54
CA ASN A 202 -11.95 6.83 -11.10
C ASN A 202 -11.84 5.57 -10.21
N TRP A 203 -11.07 4.58 -10.65
CA TRP A 203 -10.93 3.27 -9.99
C TRP A 203 -12.23 2.45 -9.93
N GLU A 204 -13.28 2.81 -10.70
CA GLU A 204 -14.60 2.18 -10.69
C GLU A 204 -14.77 1.24 -11.88
N PRO A 205 -15.15 -0.04 -11.66
CA PRO A 205 -15.38 -1.02 -12.74
C PRO A 205 -16.50 -0.59 -13.72
N GLU A 206 -17.55 0.04 -13.22
CA GLU A 206 -18.69 0.49 -14.04
C GLU A 206 -18.29 1.62 -14.99
N LYS A 207 -17.43 2.52 -14.54
CA LYS A 207 -16.86 3.54 -15.40
C LYS A 207 -15.87 2.94 -16.40
N ALA A 208 -15.02 2.01 -15.96
CA ALA A 208 -14.12 1.29 -16.84
C ALA A 208 -14.88 0.56 -17.95
N TYR A 209 -16.00 -0.09 -17.64
CA TYR A 209 -16.89 -0.68 -18.62
C TYR A 209 -17.30 0.34 -19.70
N THR A 210 -17.81 1.51 -19.27
CA THR A 210 -18.25 2.56 -20.19
C THR A 210 -17.11 3.14 -21.03
N MET A 211 -15.92 3.30 -20.45
CA MET A 211 -14.73 3.81 -21.14
C MET A 211 -14.18 2.81 -22.14
N THR A 212 -14.28 1.50 -21.86
CA THR A 212 -13.85 0.43 -22.77
C THR A 212 -14.56 0.53 -24.11
N ALA A 213 -15.89 0.68 -24.12
CA ALA A 213 -16.64 0.81 -25.35
C ALA A 213 -16.17 1.99 -26.22
N LYS A 214 -15.79 3.13 -25.58
CA LYS A 214 -15.25 4.28 -26.31
C LYS A 214 -13.90 3.97 -26.95
N LEU A 215 -12.99 3.28 -26.23
CA LEU A 215 -11.68 2.91 -26.74
C LEU A 215 -11.76 1.92 -27.88
N VAL A 216 -12.58 0.87 -27.74
CA VAL A 216 -12.82 -0.12 -28.81
C VAL A 216 -13.35 0.57 -30.07
N ASN A 217 -14.36 1.45 -29.92
CA ASN A 217 -14.90 2.21 -31.05
C ASN A 217 -13.91 3.20 -31.68
N ALA A 218 -12.91 3.67 -30.91
CA ALA A 218 -11.81 4.49 -31.42
C ALA A 218 -10.74 3.66 -32.15
N GLY A 219 -10.88 2.33 -32.17
CA GLY A 219 -10.02 1.41 -32.91
C GLY A 219 -8.67 1.15 -32.24
N VAL A 220 -8.61 1.18 -30.90
CA VAL A 220 -7.45 0.67 -30.17
C VAL A 220 -7.33 -0.85 -30.36
N ASP A 221 -6.12 -1.36 -30.32
CA ASP A 221 -5.81 -2.79 -30.47
C ASP A 221 -5.38 -3.47 -29.17
N ALA A 222 -5.16 -2.67 -28.11
CA ALA A 222 -4.92 -3.16 -26.76
C ALA A 222 -5.37 -2.12 -25.72
N ILE A 223 -5.69 -2.57 -24.51
CA ILE A 223 -6.05 -1.71 -23.38
C ILE A 223 -5.16 -2.01 -22.19
N PHE A 224 -4.41 -1.01 -21.73
CA PHE A 224 -3.74 -1.01 -20.45
C PHE A 224 -4.71 -0.49 -19.39
N CYS A 225 -5.10 -1.36 -18.45
CA CYS A 225 -5.94 -1.00 -17.33
C CYS A 225 -5.09 -0.87 -16.07
N MET A 226 -5.15 0.27 -15.39
CA MET A 226 -4.26 0.57 -14.25
C MET A 226 -4.61 -0.17 -12.96
N SER A 227 -5.68 -0.96 -12.92
CA SER A 227 -5.98 -1.86 -11.80
C SER A 227 -6.79 -3.07 -12.24
N ASP A 228 -6.58 -4.21 -11.56
CA ASP A 228 -7.32 -5.44 -11.79
C ASP A 228 -8.81 -5.28 -11.50
N TRP A 229 -9.15 -4.43 -10.51
CA TRP A 229 -10.53 -4.13 -10.18
C TRP A 229 -11.27 -3.48 -11.34
N MET A 230 -10.68 -2.48 -11.98
CA MET A 230 -11.23 -1.86 -13.19
C MET A 230 -11.19 -2.82 -14.38
N ALA A 231 -10.18 -3.69 -14.48
CA ALA A 231 -10.09 -4.67 -15.56
C ALA A 231 -11.30 -5.60 -15.60
N GLY A 232 -11.93 -5.91 -14.45
CA GLY A 232 -13.20 -6.63 -14.43
C GLY A 232 -14.30 -5.96 -15.26
N GLY A 233 -14.39 -4.62 -15.18
CA GLY A 233 -15.31 -3.84 -16.01
C GLY A 233 -14.93 -3.87 -17.50
N VAL A 234 -13.63 -3.83 -17.80
CA VAL A 234 -13.10 -3.95 -19.17
C VAL A 234 -13.51 -5.29 -19.80
N TYR A 235 -13.24 -6.40 -19.10
CA TYR A 235 -13.59 -7.75 -19.57
C TYR A 235 -15.10 -7.89 -19.80
N ASN A 236 -15.93 -7.39 -18.90
CA ASN A 236 -17.38 -7.44 -19.05
C ASN A 236 -17.83 -6.68 -20.32
N CYS A 237 -17.29 -5.49 -20.58
CA CYS A 237 -17.63 -4.72 -21.77
C CYS A 237 -17.21 -5.43 -23.05
N ILE A 238 -15.99 -5.97 -23.12
CA ILE A 238 -15.47 -6.71 -24.27
C ILE A 238 -16.36 -7.92 -24.57
N HIS A 239 -16.72 -8.68 -23.52
CA HIS A 239 -17.62 -9.83 -23.65
C HIS A 239 -18.99 -9.43 -24.18
N ASP A 240 -19.62 -8.36 -23.64
CA ASP A 240 -20.94 -7.89 -24.08
C ASP A 240 -20.94 -7.32 -25.52
N MET A 241 -19.76 -6.85 -25.97
CA MET A 241 -19.55 -6.46 -27.38
C MET A 241 -19.34 -7.67 -28.31
N GLY A 242 -19.29 -8.88 -27.77
CA GLY A 242 -19.03 -10.11 -28.53
C GLY A 242 -17.61 -10.25 -29.04
N LEU A 243 -16.66 -9.56 -28.39
CA LEU A 243 -15.23 -9.61 -28.68
C LEU A 243 -14.49 -10.58 -27.74
N GLU A 244 -13.34 -11.09 -28.20
CA GLU A 244 -12.50 -12.03 -27.47
C GLU A 244 -11.16 -11.39 -27.10
N VAL A 245 -10.86 -11.36 -25.80
CA VAL A 245 -9.57 -10.83 -25.29
C VAL A 245 -8.42 -11.73 -25.76
N GLY A 246 -7.36 -11.09 -26.23
CA GLY A 246 -6.18 -11.77 -26.78
C GLY A 246 -6.34 -12.20 -28.25
N LYS A 247 -7.48 -11.90 -28.88
CA LYS A 247 -7.75 -12.18 -30.30
C LYS A 247 -8.23 -10.94 -31.04
N ASP A 248 -9.22 -10.26 -30.51
CA ASP A 248 -9.80 -9.06 -31.11
C ASP A 248 -9.25 -7.78 -30.47
N ILE A 249 -8.84 -7.86 -29.23
CA ILE A 249 -8.26 -6.78 -28.45
C ILE A 249 -7.34 -7.30 -27.35
#